data_c142b42649e1e8991e8daae031d1933b
#
_entry.id   c142b42649e1e8991e8daae031d1933b
#
_cell.length_a   1.000
_cell.length_b   1.000
_cell.length_c   1.000
_cell.angle_alpha   90.00
_cell.angle_beta   90.00
_cell.angle_gamma   90.00
#
_symmetry.space_group_name_H-M   'P 1'
#
loop_
_entity.id
_entity.type
_entity.pdbx_description
1 polymer ?
#
loop_
_entity_poly.entity_id
_entity_poly.type
_entity_poly.pdbx_seq_one_letter_code
_entity_poly.pdbx_strand_id
1 'polypeptide(L)' 'MSHRILLIDDEDDILEFIRYNLTKAGYEVYTARNGAEGLQQAAAHRPHLILLDMMMPVMDGIETCRAL' A
#
# COMPACT_ATOMS: atom_id res chain seq x y z
N MET A 1 12.68 0.72 15.05
CA MET A 1 12.38 1.51 13.86
C MET A 1 11.16 0.98 13.15
N SER A 2 10.31 1.88 12.73
CA SER A 2 9.08 1.48 12.04
C SER A 2 9.37 1.16 10.59
N HIS A 3 8.77 0.09 10.11
CA HIS A 3 8.76 -0.19 8.69
C HIS A 3 7.65 0.59 8.03
N ARG A 4 7.88 1.05 6.82
CA ARG A 4 6.90 1.82 6.07
C ARG A 4 6.18 0.90 5.10
N ILE A 5 4.87 0.93 5.15
CA ILE A 5 4.02 0.10 4.31
C ILE A 5 3.08 0.99 3.51
N LEU A 6 3.00 0.76 2.22
CA LEU A 6 2.08 1.47 1.35
C LEU A 6 0.95 0.53 0.96
N LEU A 7 -0.28 0.97 1.20
CA LEU A 7 -1.48 0.23 0.84
C LEU A 7 -2.12 0.88 -0.37
N ILE A 8 -2.40 0.11 -1.40
CA ILE A 8 -3.07 0.61 -2.59
C ILE A 8 -4.36 -0.17 -2.80
N ASP A 9 -5.48 0.52 -2.69
CA ASP A 9 -6.80 -0.07 -2.82
C ASP A 9 -7.79 1.03 -3.15
N ASP A 10 -8.76 0.76 -3.98
CA ASP A 10 -9.78 1.75 -4.33
C ASP A 10 -10.93 1.78 -3.33
N GLU A 11 -10.93 0.90 -2.34
CA GLU A 11 -11.96 0.83 -1.32
C GLU A 11 -11.46 1.46 -0.02
N ASP A 12 -12.08 2.58 0.36
CA ASP A 12 -11.67 3.30 1.56
C ASP A 12 -11.81 2.46 2.83
N ASP A 13 -12.88 1.68 2.91
CA ASP A 13 -13.13 0.88 4.11
C ASP A 13 -12.04 -0.16 4.31
N ILE A 14 -11.59 -0.76 3.23
CA ILE A 14 -10.52 -1.76 3.30
C ILE A 14 -9.21 -1.09 3.70
N LEU A 15 -8.91 0.07 3.11
CA LEU A 15 -7.71 0.82 3.47
C LEU A 15 -7.70 1.17 4.95
N GLU A 16 -8.82 1.65 5.45
CA GLU A 16 -8.94 2.03 6.87
C GLU A 16 -8.73 0.83 7.77
N PHE A 17 -9.33 -0.30 7.42
CA PHE A 17 -9.24 -1.50 8.23
C PHE A 17 -7.80 -2.00 8.30
N ILE A 18 -7.14 -2.11 7.17
CA ILE A 18 -5.77 -2.62 7.13
C ILE A 18 -4.82 -1.61 7.75
N ARG A 19 -5.01 -0.34 7.47
CA ARG A 19 -4.18 0.71 8.04
C ARG A 19 -4.24 0.67 9.56
N TYR A 20 -5.45 0.54 10.10
CA TYR A 20 -5.63 0.49 11.54
C TYR A 20 -4.85 -0.68 12.15
N ASN A 21 -5.01 -1.85 11.56
CA ASN A 21 -4.36 -3.05 12.09
C ASN A 21 -2.84 -2.95 12.01
N LEU A 22 -2.32 -2.48 10.89
CA LEU A 22 -0.87 -2.37 10.72
C LEU A 22 -0.28 -1.28 11.61
N THR A 23 -0.98 -0.17 11.75
CA THR A 23 -0.53 0.90 12.62
C THR A 23 -0.46 0.40 14.06
N LYS A 24 -1.46 -0.37 14.45
CA LYS A 24 -1.50 -0.93 15.78
C LYS A 24 -0.34 -1.91 16.01
N ALA A 25 0.10 -2.56 14.97
CA ALA A 25 1.24 -3.48 15.04
C ALA A 25 2.60 -2.76 15.06
N GLY A 26 2.60 -1.44 14.91
CA GLY A 26 3.83 -0.67 14.99
C GLY A 26 4.39 -0.24 13.65
N TYR A 27 3.65 -0.42 12.56
CA TYR A 27 4.10 -0.02 11.24
C TYR A 27 3.66 1.40 10.92
N GLU A 28 4.45 2.04 10.06
CA GLU A 28 4.10 3.34 9.51
C GLU A 28 3.37 3.08 8.19
N VAL A 29 2.12 3.51 8.07
CA VAL A 29 1.27 3.12 6.96
C VAL A 29 0.85 4.32 6.12
N TYR A 30 1.01 4.20 4.82
CA TYR A 30 0.57 5.19 3.84
C TYR A 30 -0.46 4.52 2.94
N THR A 31 -1.39 5.30 2.40
CA THR A 31 -2.45 4.74 1.58
C THR A 31 -2.56 5.47 0.26
N ALA A 32 -3.01 4.75 -0.76
CA ALA A 32 -3.28 5.30 -2.07
C ALA A 32 -4.49 4.57 -2.65
N ARG A 33 -5.22 5.25 -3.50
CA ARG A 33 -6.46 4.69 -4.06
C ARG A 33 -6.26 4.07 -5.44
N ASN A 34 -5.15 4.35 -6.07
CA ASN A 34 -4.87 3.82 -7.39
C ASN A 34 -3.37 3.81 -7.62
N GLY A 35 -2.97 3.27 -8.77
CA GLY A 35 -1.55 3.13 -9.07
C GLY A 35 -0.81 4.45 -9.17
N ALA A 36 -1.46 5.47 -9.71
CA ALA A 36 -0.82 6.78 -9.85
C ALA A 36 -0.52 7.40 -8.49
N GLU A 37 -1.50 7.37 -7.58
CA GLU A 37 -1.28 7.82 -6.22
C GLU A 37 -0.25 6.97 -5.53
N GLY A 38 -0.30 5.67 -5.79
CA GLY A 38 0.67 4.75 -5.21
C GLY A 38 2.09 5.08 -5.59
N LEU A 39 2.31 5.42 -6.84
CA LEU A 39 3.64 5.82 -7.30
C LEU A 39 4.10 7.10 -6.62
N GLN A 40 3.20 8.06 -6.45
CA GLN A 40 3.53 9.29 -5.77
C GLN A 40 3.90 9.04 -4.32
N GLN A 41 3.12 8.21 -3.64
CA GLN A 41 3.39 7.89 -2.24
C GLN A 41 4.68 7.10 -2.11
N ALA A 42 4.93 6.18 -3.03
CA ALA A 42 6.16 5.39 -2.99
C ALA A 42 7.38 6.28 -3.18
N ALA A 43 7.29 7.25 -4.09
CA ALA A 43 8.40 8.17 -4.32
C ALA A 43 8.64 9.08 -3.12
N ALA A 44 7.55 9.50 -2.47
CA ALA A 44 7.64 10.42 -1.34
C ALA A 44 8.12 9.74 -0.07
N HIS A 45 7.71 8.52 0.18
CA HIS A 45 7.92 7.87 1.47
C HIS A 45 8.82 6.64 1.43
N ARG A 46 9.10 6.12 0.25
CA ARG A 46 9.99 4.96 0.06
C ARG A 46 9.61 3.80 0.98
N PRO A 47 8.42 3.22 0.78
CA PRO A 47 7.97 2.14 1.65
C PRO A 47 8.81 0.89 1.48
N HIS A 48 8.89 0.11 2.54
CA HIS A 48 9.58 -1.17 2.50
C HIS A 48 8.71 -2.26 1.88
N LEU A 49 7.41 -2.08 1.93
CA LEU A 49 6.46 -3.06 1.42
C LEU A 49 5.29 -2.33 0.79
N ILE A 50 4.81 -2.84 -0.34
CA ILE A 50 3.63 -2.30 -1.01
C ILE A 50 2.61 -3.41 -1.10
N LEU A 51 1.43 -3.17 -0.52
CA LEU A 51 0.33 -4.12 -0.57
C LEU A 51 -0.71 -3.61 -1.55
N LEU A 52 -1.08 -4.45 -2.50
CA LEU A 52 -2.05 -4.11 -3.54
C LEU A 52 -3.30 -4.94 -3.38
N ASP A 53 -4.44 -4.31 -3.66
CA ASP A 53 -5.69 -5.04 -3.74
C ASP A 53 -5.66 -5.94 -4.96
N MET A 54 -5.92 -7.21 -4.75
CA MET A 54 -5.91 -8.19 -5.82
C MET A 54 -6.99 -7.95 -6.87
N MET A 55 -7.97 -7.15 -6.51
CA MET A 55 -9.07 -6.82 -7.42
C MET A 55 -8.72 -5.72 -8.40
N MET A 56 -7.65 -5.01 -8.18
CA MET A 56 -7.23 -3.95 -9.08
C MET A 56 -6.59 -4.53 -10.33
N PRO A 57 -7.07 -4.17 -11.52
CA PRO A 57 -6.52 -4.71 -12.76
C PRO A 57 -5.29 -3.92 -13.20
N VAL A 58 -4.33 -3.77 -12.34
CA VAL A 58 -3.13 -2.99 -12.64
C VAL A 58 -1.98 -3.93 -12.90
N MET A 59 -1.44 -3.87 -14.08
CA MET A 59 -0.34 -4.73 -14.45
C MET A 59 0.86 -4.59 -13.56
N ASP A 60 1.18 -3.37 -13.24
CA ASP A 60 2.32 -3.11 -12.38
C ASP A 60 2.13 -3.71 -11.00
N GLY A 61 0.87 -3.87 -10.60
CA GLY A 61 0.57 -4.51 -9.33
C GLY A 61 1.03 -5.96 -9.31
N ILE A 62 0.88 -6.65 -10.43
CA ILE A 62 1.29 -8.03 -10.52
C ILE A 62 2.80 -8.15 -10.35
N GLU A 63 3.52 -7.28 -11.00
CA GLU A 63 4.97 -7.29 -10.88
C GLU A 63 5.42 -6.92 -9.49
N THR A 64 4.75 -5.96 -8.89
CA THR A 64 5.04 -5.56 -7.52
C THR A 64 4.84 -6.74 -6.56
N CYS A 65 3.74 -7.45 -6.72
CA CYS A 65 3.48 -8.61 -5.89
C CYS A 65 4.53 -9.69 -6.06
N ARG A 66 5.04 -9.85 -7.25
CA ARG A 66 6.10 -10.82 -7.49
C ARG A 66 7.41 -10.41 -6.87
N ALA A 67 7.65 -9.14 -6.83
CA ALA A 67 8.86 -8.62 -6.20
C ALA A 67 8.85 -8.79 -4.70
N LEU A 68 7.67 -8.92 -4.14
CA LEU A 68 7.53 -9.16 -2.71
C LEU A 68 7.69 -10.63 -2.40
#